data_3a51d3859cd13081a51c535fe0c6dea4
#
_entry.id   3a51d3859cd13081a51c535fe0c6dea4
#
_cell.length_a   1.000
_cell.length_b   1.000
_cell.length_c   1.000
_cell.angle_alpha   90.00
_cell.angle_beta   90.00
_cell.angle_gamma   90.00
#
_symmetry.space_group_name_H-M   'P 1'
#
loop_
_entity.id
_entity.type
_entity.pdbx_description
1 polymer ?
#
loop_
_entity_poly.entity_id
_entity_poly.type
_entity_poly.pdbx_seq_one_letter_code
_entity_poly.pdbx_strand_id
1 'polypeptide(L)'
;MNLNDALAIIAGFSTKSTGAFTAANQVSIDGHCVSASLQNVQSNANGKTLPSELVQYIDAICPEEGMTLEGVGHPIELLPPEALSWQPDMYSQLTGELANWQDDWFLIAHEGGDPVIVKTSEQGELSPVYSAMQGMGYWDFALVADSIGQYLVCACAIQHALNFPGVSEPLDDDFNLAPAAANWLFPLLRQHAGSHYDEWASVFENYE
;
A
#
# COMPACT_ATOMS: atom_id res chain seq x y z
N MET A 1 -0.20 7.90 10.64
CA MET A 1 -1.60 7.37 10.89
C MET A 1 -1.45 5.91 11.25
N ASN A 2 -2.08 5.41 12.34
CA ASN A 2 -2.04 3.98 12.65
C ASN A 2 -3.05 3.18 11.81
N LEU A 3 -2.89 1.85 11.77
CA LEU A 3 -3.72 0.96 10.94
C LEU A 3 -5.21 0.97 11.32
N ASN A 4 -5.54 1.07 12.61
CA ASN A 4 -6.96 1.08 13.04
C ASN A 4 -7.68 2.34 12.57
N ASP A 5 -7.03 3.50 12.65
CA ASP A 5 -7.58 4.76 12.14
C ASP A 5 -7.74 4.70 10.62
N ALA A 6 -6.75 4.12 9.92
CA ALA A 6 -6.80 3.92 8.48
C ALA A 6 -7.99 3.07 8.05
N LEU A 7 -8.22 1.93 8.71
CA LEU A 7 -9.35 1.05 8.41
C LEU A 7 -10.70 1.72 8.68
N ALA A 8 -10.80 2.54 9.74
CA ALA A 8 -12.02 3.29 10.03
C ALA A 8 -12.34 4.31 8.92
N ILE A 9 -11.32 4.97 8.34
CA ILE A 9 -11.46 5.89 7.22
C ILE A 9 -11.88 5.12 5.95
N ILE A 10 -11.18 4.02 5.62
CA ILE A 10 -11.45 3.19 4.44
C ILE A 10 -12.87 2.61 4.50
N ALA A 11 -13.34 2.18 5.68
CA ALA A 11 -14.72 1.69 5.86
C ALA A 11 -15.78 2.73 5.53
N GLY A 12 -15.45 4.02 5.56
CA GLY A 12 -16.31 5.11 5.10
C GLY A 12 -16.40 5.26 3.58
N PHE A 13 -15.52 4.60 2.81
CA PHE A 13 -15.54 4.63 1.34
C PHE A 13 -16.61 3.66 0.83
N SER A 14 -17.61 4.17 0.13
CA SER A 14 -18.77 3.38 -0.35
C SER A 14 -18.44 2.61 -1.63
N THR A 15 -17.54 1.62 -1.59
CA THR A 15 -17.25 0.77 -2.76
C THR A 15 -17.30 -0.72 -2.44
N LYS A 16 -17.60 -1.52 -3.47
CA LYS A 16 -17.57 -2.99 -3.39
C LYS A 16 -16.15 -3.54 -3.17
N SER A 17 -15.12 -2.77 -3.54
CA SER A 17 -13.70 -3.17 -3.47
C SER A 17 -13.10 -3.06 -2.08
N THR A 18 -13.63 -2.18 -1.21
CA THR A 18 -13.13 -2.03 0.17
C THR A 18 -13.67 -3.09 1.14
N GLY A 19 -14.61 -3.91 0.70
CA GLY A 19 -15.23 -4.98 1.50
C GLY A 19 -14.24 -6.03 2.02
N ALA A 20 -13.11 -6.25 1.35
CA ALA A 20 -12.10 -7.20 1.78
C ALA A 20 -11.37 -6.76 3.06
N PHE A 21 -11.12 -5.45 3.25
CA PHE A 21 -10.56 -4.92 4.50
C PHE A 21 -11.56 -4.95 5.66
N THR A 22 -12.85 -4.86 5.38
CA THR A 22 -13.89 -4.92 6.43
C THR A 22 -14.17 -6.34 6.92
N ALA A 23 -13.95 -7.36 6.10
CA ALA A 23 -14.13 -8.76 6.49
C ALA A 23 -13.01 -9.27 7.43
N ALA A 24 -11.76 -8.81 7.21
CA ALA A 24 -10.63 -9.15 8.09
C ALA A 24 -10.78 -8.55 9.51
N ASN A 25 -11.52 -7.45 9.67
CA ASN A 25 -11.71 -6.75 10.95
C ASN A 25 -12.65 -7.44 11.96
N GLN A 26 -13.26 -8.58 11.64
CA GLN A 26 -14.12 -9.32 12.58
C GLN A 26 -13.40 -10.41 13.38
N VAL A 27 -12.08 -10.54 13.23
CA VAL A 27 -11.30 -11.42 14.10
C VAL A 27 -11.04 -10.69 15.43
N SER A 28 -11.76 -11.12 16.43
CA SER A 28 -11.69 -10.72 17.84
C SER A 28 -10.23 -10.60 18.33
N ILE A 29 -9.89 -9.44 18.90
CA ILE A 29 -8.60 -9.16 19.55
C ILE A 29 -8.48 -9.93 20.92
N ASP A 30 -9.16 -11.03 21.08
CA ASP A 30 -9.12 -11.85 22.29
C ASP A 30 -8.40 -13.17 22.05
N GLY A 31 -7.10 -13.17 22.40
CA GLY A 31 -6.29 -14.37 22.58
C GLY A 31 -5.12 -14.47 21.60
N HIS A 32 -3.93 -14.30 22.13
CA HIS A 32 -2.60 -14.44 21.56
C HIS A 32 -2.35 -15.70 20.70
N CYS A 33 -3.00 -15.82 19.58
CA CYS A 33 -2.61 -16.77 18.55
C CYS A 33 -2.06 -15.97 17.38
N VAL A 34 -0.74 -15.89 17.26
CA VAL A 34 -0.05 -15.32 16.10
C VAL A 34 -0.56 -16.05 14.87
N SER A 35 -1.03 -15.33 13.85
CA SER A 35 -1.55 -15.95 12.63
C SER A 35 -0.50 -16.86 11.98
N ALA A 36 -0.95 -17.87 11.24
CA ALA A 36 -0.05 -18.74 10.46
C ALA A 36 0.79 -17.93 9.48
N SER A 37 0.21 -16.86 8.93
CA SER A 37 0.86 -15.93 8.02
C SER A 37 2.06 -15.23 8.67
N LEU A 38 1.87 -14.65 9.86
CA LEU A 38 2.97 -14.01 10.58
C LEU A 38 4.04 -15.01 11.02
N GLN A 39 3.65 -16.22 11.43
CA GLN A 39 4.60 -17.30 11.76
C GLN A 39 5.48 -17.68 10.56
N ASN A 40 4.90 -17.78 9.35
CA ASN A 40 5.64 -18.09 8.13
C ASN A 40 6.63 -16.96 7.80
N VAL A 41 6.20 -15.69 7.84
CA VAL A 41 7.09 -14.54 7.60
C VAL A 41 8.22 -14.51 8.63
N GLN A 42 7.92 -14.71 9.91
CA GLN A 42 8.93 -14.72 10.98
C GLN A 42 9.91 -15.88 10.86
N SER A 43 9.47 -17.06 10.40
CA SER A 43 10.37 -18.21 10.19
C SER A 43 11.40 -17.95 9.10
N ASN A 44 11.06 -17.12 8.11
CA ASN A 44 11.93 -16.72 7.00
C ASN A 44 12.77 -15.47 7.33
N ALA A 45 12.59 -14.86 8.51
CA ALA A 45 13.24 -13.60 8.88
C ALA A 45 14.75 -13.71 9.11
N ASN A 46 15.31 -14.92 9.28
CA ASN A 46 16.75 -15.14 9.53
C ASN A 46 17.30 -14.24 10.67
N GLY A 47 16.50 -14.05 11.74
CA GLY A 47 16.88 -13.22 12.88
C GLY A 47 16.62 -11.71 12.72
N LYS A 48 16.03 -11.27 11.60
CA LYS A 48 15.56 -9.89 11.40
C LYS A 48 14.31 -9.62 12.23
N THR A 49 14.16 -8.41 12.72
CA THR A 49 12.99 -7.97 13.49
C THR A 49 12.07 -7.17 12.58
N LEU A 50 10.77 -7.48 12.59
CA LEU A 50 9.75 -6.69 11.89
C LEU A 50 9.34 -5.50 12.75
N PRO A 51 9.13 -4.30 12.16
CA PRO A 51 8.49 -3.17 12.84
C PRO A 51 7.07 -3.53 13.33
N SER A 52 6.62 -2.87 14.40
CA SER A 52 5.37 -3.22 15.07
C SER A 52 4.13 -3.06 14.18
N GLU A 53 4.06 -1.99 13.37
CA GLU A 53 2.95 -1.79 12.44
C GLU A 53 2.93 -2.84 11.33
N LEU A 54 4.11 -3.23 10.81
CA LEU A 54 4.22 -4.28 9.80
C LEU A 54 3.77 -5.64 10.36
N VAL A 55 4.11 -5.95 11.63
CA VAL A 55 3.59 -7.13 12.32
C VAL A 55 2.07 -7.10 12.37
N GLN A 56 1.49 -5.96 12.79
CA GLN A 56 0.04 -5.79 12.88
C GLN A 56 -0.63 -5.91 11.50
N TYR A 57 -0.01 -5.35 10.45
CA TYR A 57 -0.49 -5.46 9.07
C TYR A 57 -0.55 -6.93 8.63
N ILE A 58 0.52 -7.69 8.79
CA ILE A 58 0.61 -9.10 8.38
C ILE A 58 -0.39 -9.96 9.16
N ASP A 59 -0.50 -9.73 10.47
CA ASP A 59 -1.30 -10.57 11.37
C ASP A 59 -2.81 -10.38 11.23
N ALA A 60 -3.27 -9.14 10.93
CA ALA A 60 -4.67 -8.77 11.05
C ALA A 60 -5.30 -8.14 9.80
N ILE A 61 -4.51 -7.67 8.82
CA ILE A 61 -5.01 -6.79 7.75
C ILE A 61 -4.63 -7.27 6.36
N CYS A 62 -3.44 -7.86 6.21
CA CYS A 62 -2.93 -8.34 4.93
C CYS A 62 -3.97 -9.26 4.25
N PRO A 63 -4.37 -8.99 3.00
CA PRO A 63 -5.35 -9.80 2.30
C PRO A 63 -4.82 -11.23 2.06
N GLU A 64 -5.55 -12.25 2.46
CA GLU A 64 -5.12 -13.66 2.35
C GLU A 64 -4.80 -14.09 0.91
N GLU A 65 -5.54 -13.58 -0.07
CA GLU A 65 -5.37 -13.89 -1.50
C GLU A 65 -4.70 -12.73 -2.27
N GLY A 66 -4.20 -11.72 -1.55
CA GLY A 66 -3.79 -10.46 -2.15
C GLY A 66 -4.99 -9.60 -2.57
N MET A 67 -4.71 -8.38 -3.03
CA MET A 67 -5.75 -7.47 -3.49
C MET A 67 -5.20 -6.53 -4.55
N THR A 68 -5.94 -6.39 -5.65
CA THR A 68 -5.66 -5.40 -6.68
C THR A 68 -6.55 -4.19 -6.48
N LEU A 69 -5.93 -3.02 -6.33
CA LEU A 69 -6.58 -1.72 -6.33
C LEU A 69 -6.34 -1.05 -7.70
N GLU A 70 -7.36 -0.41 -8.24
CA GLU A 70 -7.17 0.43 -9.42
C GLU A 70 -6.33 1.65 -9.06
N GLY A 71 -5.32 1.91 -9.86
CA GLY A 71 -4.49 3.12 -9.83
C GLY A 71 -4.53 3.83 -11.17
N VAL A 72 -3.98 5.01 -11.25
CA VAL A 72 -3.88 5.79 -12.49
C VAL A 72 -2.75 5.23 -13.34
N GLY A 73 -3.10 4.66 -14.50
CA GLY A 73 -2.13 4.04 -15.41
C GLY A 73 -1.67 2.63 -14.99
N HIS A 74 -1.53 2.36 -13.70
CA HIS A 74 -1.06 1.08 -13.16
C HIS A 74 -1.87 0.65 -11.93
N PRO A 75 -2.16 -0.65 -11.77
CA PRO A 75 -2.78 -1.17 -10.57
C PRO A 75 -1.79 -1.19 -9.40
N ILE A 76 -2.32 -1.06 -8.18
CA ILE A 76 -1.62 -1.35 -6.94
C ILE A 76 -2.01 -2.76 -6.50
N GLU A 77 -1.04 -3.65 -6.40
CA GLU A 77 -1.22 -5.05 -6.02
C GLU A 77 -0.71 -5.25 -4.59
N LEU A 78 -1.60 -5.26 -3.61
CA LEU A 78 -1.27 -5.65 -2.23
C LEU A 78 -1.01 -7.15 -2.22
N LEU A 79 0.16 -7.55 -1.74
CA LEU A 79 0.61 -8.94 -1.80
C LEU A 79 -0.05 -9.80 -0.71
N PRO A 80 -0.35 -11.07 -1.00
CA PRO A 80 -0.76 -12.01 0.03
C PRO A 80 0.41 -12.36 0.97
N PRO A 81 0.14 -12.88 2.18
CA PRO A 81 1.17 -13.13 3.19
C PRO A 81 2.35 -13.98 2.72
N GLU A 82 2.12 -14.96 1.87
CA GLU A 82 3.16 -15.85 1.33
C GLU A 82 4.10 -15.18 0.32
N ALA A 83 3.68 -14.07 -0.28
CA ALA A 83 4.48 -13.29 -1.23
C ALA A 83 5.25 -12.14 -0.56
N LEU A 84 4.93 -11.81 0.69
CA LEU A 84 5.67 -10.83 1.49
C LEU A 84 7.09 -11.32 1.75
N SER A 85 8.12 -10.54 1.42
CA SER A 85 9.49 -11.06 1.46
C SER A 85 10.56 -9.99 1.58
N TRP A 86 11.68 -10.33 2.26
CA TRP A 86 12.96 -9.60 2.15
C TRP A 86 13.74 -9.93 0.87
N GLN A 87 13.45 -11.07 0.23
CA GLN A 87 14.15 -11.54 -0.98
C GLN A 87 13.13 -12.06 -1.99
N PRO A 88 12.42 -11.16 -2.69
CA PRO A 88 11.42 -11.58 -3.65
C PRO A 88 12.07 -12.32 -4.83
N ASP A 89 11.57 -13.51 -5.14
CA ASP A 89 12.11 -14.33 -6.23
C ASP A 89 12.09 -13.61 -7.58
N MET A 90 11.07 -12.76 -7.81
CA MET A 90 10.92 -12.02 -9.05
C MET A 90 12.08 -11.04 -9.32
N TYR A 91 12.76 -10.55 -8.29
CA TYR A 91 13.91 -9.64 -8.42
C TYR A 91 15.26 -10.39 -8.38
N SER A 92 15.28 -11.69 -8.06
CA SER A 92 16.49 -12.50 -7.99
C SER A 92 17.21 -12.67 -9.34
N GLN A 93 16.49 -12.50 -10.45
CA GLN A 93 17.01 -12.60 -11.82
C GLN A 93 17.53 -11.27 -12.38
N LEU A 94 17.37 -10.17 -11.65
CA LEU A 94 17.80 -8.85 -12.09
C LEU A 94 19.32 -8.75 -12.09
N THR A 95 19.85 -7.92 -12.99
CA THR A 95 21.29 -7.71 -13.19
C THR A 95 21.66 -6.23 -13.06
N GLY A 96 22.96 -5.94 -13.00
CA GLY A 96 23.44 -4.57 -12.84
C GLY A 96 23.10 -4.00 -11.46
N GLU A 97 22.71 -2.72 -11.41
CA GLU A 97 22.38 -2.05 -10.14
C GLU A 97 21.06 -2.52 -9.54
N LEU A 98 20.15 -3.06 -10.35
CA LEU A 98 18.90 -3.66 -9.86
C LEU A 98 19.11 -4.97 -9.08
N ALA A 99 20.27 -5.64 -9.23
CA ALA A 99 20.65 -6.80 -8.42
C ALA A 99 20.95 -6.43 -6.95
N ASN A 100 21.11 -5.14 -6.63
CA ASN A 100 21.47 -4.64 -5.31
C ASN A 100 20.24 -4.45 -4.40
N TRP A 101 19.38 -5.46 -4.29
CA TRP A 101 18.29 -5.47 -3.31
C TRP A 101 18.88 -5.49 -1.90
N GLN A 102 18.46 -4.55 -1.05
CA GLN A 102 19.03 -4.44 0.29
C GLN A 102 18.36 -5.40 1.27
N ASP A 103 19.13 -5.86 2.26
CA ASP A 103 18.68 -6.85 3.24
C ASP A 103 17.55 -6.38 4.16
N ASP A 104 17.37 -5.07 4.31
CA ASP A 104 16.34 -4.46 5.15
C ASP A 104 15.07 -4.06 4.35
N TRP A 105 15.05 -4.24 3.05
CA TRP A 105 13.87 -3.97 2.23
C TRP A 105 12.90 -5.14 2.30
N PHE A 106 11.69 -4.85 2.73
CA PHE A 106 10.62 -5.83 2.86
C PHE A 106 9.48 -5.47 1.91
N LEU A 107 9.26 -6.29 0.90
CA LEU A 107 8.25 -6.11 -0.14
C LEU A 107 6.85 -6.34 0.45
N ILE A 108 5.93 -5.39 0.23
CA ILE A 108 4.53 -5.46 0.68
C ILE A 108 3.51 -5.33 -0.45
N ALA A 109 3.87 -4.69 -1.55
CA ALA A 109 2.99 -4.46 -2.69
C ALA A 109 3.79 -4.26 -3.97
N HIS A 110 3.08 -4.23 -5.11
CA HIS A 110 3.58 -3.75 -6.39
C HIS A 110 2.69 -2.63 -6.92
N GLU A 111 3.28 -1.73 -7.69
CA GLU A 111 2.57 -0.73 -8.49
C GLU A 111 3.02 -0.86 -9.95
N GLY A 112 2.17 -1.41 -10.82
CA GLY A 112 2.57 -1.72 -12.20
C GLY A 112 3.75 -2.69 -12.33
N GLY A 113 4.02 -3.51 -11.31
CA GLY A 113 5.18 -4.40 -11.21
C GLY A 113 6.39 -3.79 -10.51
N ASP A 114 6.39 -2.49 -10.22
CA ASP A 114 7.42 -1.81 -9.44
C ASP A 114 7.24 -2.07 -7.94
N PRO A 115 8.34 -2.20 -7.15
CA PRO A 115 8.23 -2.61 -5.76
C PRO A 115 7.77 -1.48 -4.83
N VAL A 116 6.88 -1.86 -3.91
CA VAL A 116 6.51 -1.04 -2.74
C VAL A 116 6.99 -1.77 -1.49
N ILE A 117 7.81 -1.09 -0.68
CA ILE A 117 8.51 -1.68 0.45
C ILE A 117 8.34 -0.93 1.77
N VAL A 118 8.63 -1.64 2.84
CA VAL A 118 8.95 -1.10 4.15
C VAL A 118 10.42 -1.39 4.45
N LYS A 119 11.16 -0.43 5.03
CA LYS A 119 12.53 -0.67 5.50
C LYS A 119 12.50 -1.17 6.93
N THR A 120 12.84 -2.44 7.11
CA THR A 120 12.82 -3.09 8.44
C THR A 120 13.91 -2.62 9.38
N SER A 121 14.89 -1.86 8.90
CA SER A 121 15.87 -1.15 9.74
C SER A 121 15.28 0.07 10.45
N GLU A 122 14.18 0.62 9.96
CA GLU A 122 13.47 1.76 10.54
C GLU A 122 12.50 1.26 11.62
N GLN A 123 13.03 1.06 12.84
CA GLN A 123 12.26 0.54 13.99
C GLN A 123 11.51 1.68 14.69
N GLY A 124 10.22 1.84 14.34
CA GLY A 124 9.30 2.82 14.93
C GLY A 124 7.95 2.20 15.27
N GLU A 125 7.03 3.02 15.79
CA GLU A 125 5.63 2.62 15.96
C GLU A 125 4.92 2.51 14.61
N LEU A 126 5.30 3.34 13.65
CA LEU A 126 4.81 3.37 12.28
C LEU A 126 5.89 2.86 11.34
N SER A 127 5.46 2.35 10.19
CA SER A 127 6.32 1.79 9.15
C SER A 127 6.22 2.63 7.89
N PRO A 128 7.18 3.53 7.61
CA PRO A 128 7.21 4.31 6.39
C PRO A 128 7.22 3.41 5.14
N VAL A 129 6.47 3.83 4.13
CA VAL A 129 6.31 3.09 2.88
C VAL A 129 7.03 3.81 1.75
N TYR A 130 7.77 3.03 0.97
CA TYR A 130 8.58 3.51 -0.14
C TYR A 130 8.18 2.83 -1.43
N SER A 131 8.18 3.56 -2.54
CA SER A 131 7.98 3.05 -3.89
C SER A 131 9.18 3.39 -4.78
N ALA A 132 9.52 2.53 -5.72
CA ALA A 132 10.59 2.76 -6.69
C ALA A 132 10.17 2.35 -8.09
N MET A 133 10.76 2.98 -9.11
CA MET A 133 10.57 2.63 -10.50
C MET A 133 11.73 1.76 -11.03
N GLN A 134 11.45 0.48 -11.32
CA GLN A 134 12.43 -0.44 -11.90
C GLN A 134 12.96 0.03 -13.25
N GLY A 135 12.13 0.73 -14.03
CA GLY A 135 12.49 1.27 -15.36
C GLY A 135 13.67 2.23 -15.37
N MET A 136 14.09 2.76 -14.20
CA MET A 136 15.28 3.61 -14.05
C MET A 136 16.60 2.83 -14.17
N GLY A 137 16.58 1.50 -14.09
CA GLY A 137 17.78 0.65 -14.15
C GLY A 137 18.54 0.54 -12.83
N TYR A 138 18.06 1.21 -11.78
CA TYR A 138 18.55 1.13 -10.39
C TYR A 138 17.37 1.38 -9.44
N TRP A 139 17.54 1.02 -8.15
CA TRP A 139 16.53 1.27 -7.13
C TRP A 139 16.68 2.67 -6.54
N ASP A 140 15.70 3.54 -6.80
CA ASP A 140 15.56 4.85 -6.18
C ASP A 140 14.21 4.91 -5.46
N PHE A 141 14.23 4.54 -4.18
CA PHE A 141 13.02 4.46 -3.37
C PHE A 141 12.64 5.83 -2.81
N ALA A 142 11.53 6.37 -3.32
CA ALA A 142 10.89 7.57 -2.76
C ALA A 142 9.97 7.19 -1.59
N LEU A 143 9.96 8.01 -0.53
CA LEU A 143 9.01 7.90 0.56
C LEU A 143 7.63 8.39 0.08
N VAL A 144 6.63 7.51 0.10
CA VAL A 144 5.28 7.80 -0.39
C VAL A 144 4.22 7.85 0.72
N ALA A 145 4.56 7.35 1.92
CA ALA A 145 3.71 7.45 3.10
C ALA A 145 4.53 7.27 4.38
N ASP A 146 4.13 7.95 5.46
CA ASP A 146 4.78 7.85 6.79
C ASP A 146 4.39 6.57 7.54
N SER A 147 3.42 5.79 7.01
CA SER A 147 2.93 4.55 7.62
C SER A 147 2.22 3.67 6.60
N ILE A 148 2.12 2.36 6.88
CA ILE A 148 1.30 1.43 6.09
C ILE A 148 -0.16 1.89 6.10
N GLY A 149 -0.68 2.33 7.26
CA GLY A 149 -2.04 2.84 7.35
C GLY A 149 -2.30 4.04 6.44
N GLN A 150 -1.38 4.99 6.36
CA GLN A 150 -1.47 6.15 5.46
C GLN A 150 -1.45 5.72 3.99
N TYR A 151 -0.55 4.81 3.63
CA TYR A 151 -0.46 4.23 2.28
C TYR A 151 -1.78 3.60 1.85
N LEU A 152 -2.37 2.76 2.70
CA LEU A 152 -3.64 2.08 2.42
C LEU A 152 -4.81 3.08 2.23
N VAL A 153 -4.87 4.15 3.05
CA VAL A 153 -5.91 5.19 2.90
C VAL A 153 -5.78 5.88 1.55
N CYS A 154 -4.58 6.29 1.16
CA CYS A 154 -4.36 6.98 -0.12
C CYS A 154 -4.66 6.07 -1.31
N ALA A 155 -4.18 4.83 -1.31
CA ALA A 155 -4.43 3.85 -2.37
C ALA A 155 -5.93 3.54 -2.52
N CYS A 156 -6.63 3.28 -1.40
CA CYS A 156 -8.08 3.03 -1.41
C CYS A 156 -8.89 4.26 -1.80
N ALA A 157 -8.41 5.47 -1.49
CA ALA A 157 -9.07 6.70 -1.89
C ALA A 157 -9.00 6.91 -3.42
N ILE A 158 -7.85 6.64 -4.03
CA ILE A 158 -7.71 6.66 -5.50
C ILE A 158 -8.63 5.63 -6.14
N GLN A 159 -8.61 4.38 -5.68
CA GLN A 159 -9.54 3.33 -6.13
C GLN A 159 -10.99 3.80 -6.05
N HIS A 160 -11.40 4.43 -4.93
CA HIS A 160 -12.75 4.94 -4.77
C HIS A 160 -13.06 6.05 -5.76
N ALA A 161 -12.14 6.98 -5.99
CA ALA A 161 -12.33 8.10 -6.92
C ALA A 161 -12.46 7.62 -8.37
N LEU A 162 -11.68 6.61 -8.77
CA LEU A 162 -11.76 5.97 -10.10
C LEU A 162 -13.06 5.19 -10.31
N ASN A 163 -13.78 4.84 -9.22
CA ASN A 163 -15.07 4.17 -9.24
C ASN A 163 -16.17 5.03 -8.58
N PHE A 164 -16.07 6.36 -8.69
CA PHE A 164 -16.90 7.28 -7.92
C PHE A 164 -18.39 7.07 -8.21
N PRO A 165 -19.24 6.91 -7.18
CA PRO A 165 -20.65 6.61 -7.36
C PRO A 165 -21.39 7.67 -8.19
N GLY A 166 -22.12 7.23 -9.22
CA GLY A 166 -22.92 8.11 -10.07
C GLY A 166 -22.13 8.85 -11.16
N VAL A 167 -20.83 8.56 -11.30
CA VAL A 167 -20.00 9.07 -12.40
C VAL A 167 -19.67 7.91 -13.34
N SER A 168 -20.02 8.02 -14.62
CA SER A 168 -19.77 6.96 -15.61
C SER A 168 -18.34 6.92 -16.13
N GLU A 169 -17.70 8.09 -16.17
CA GLU A 169 -16.31 8.27 -16.60
C GLU A 169 -15.60 9.13 -15.54
N PRO A 170 -15.08 8.49 -14.47
CA PRO A 170 -14.41 9.22 -13.39
C PRO A 170 -13.08 9.84 -13.79
N LEU A 171 -12.39 9.25 -14.78
CA LEU A 171 -11.11 9.71 -15.33
C LEU A 171 -11.26 9.88 -16.84
N ASP A 172 -10.83 11.02 -17.38
CA ASP A 172 -10.80 11.24 -18.84
C ASP A 172 -9.45 10.82 -19.47
N ASP A 173 -9.36 10.92 -20.80
CA ASP A 173 -8.18 10.55 -21.57
C ASP A 173 -6.95 11.46 -21.27
N ASP A 174 -7.19 12.65 -20.72
CA ASP A 174 -6.17 13.61 -20.31
C ASP A 174 -5.83 13.49 -18.81
N PHE A 175 -6.23 12.41 -18.14
CA PHE A 175 -6.02 12.15 -16.72
C PHE A 175 -6.65 13.17 -15.76
N ASN A 176 -7.71 13.87 -16.17
CA ASN A 176 -8.49 14.70 -15.24
C ASN A 176 -9.57 13.86 -14.56
N LEU A 177 -9.68 13.99 -13.23
CA LEU A 177 -10.83 13.46 -12.52
C LEU A 177 -12.08 14.27 -12.80
N ALA A 178 -13.20 13.57 -12.96
CA ALA A 178 -14.53 14.21 -12.99
C ALA A 178 -14.73 15.08 -11.74
N PRO A 179 -15.40 16.25 -11.87
CA PRO A 179 -15.50 17.24 -10.78
C PRO A 179 -16.04 16.67 -9.47
N ALA A 180 -16.97 15.73 -9.50
CA ALA A 180 -17.52 15.10 -8.30
C ALA A 180 -16.47 14.24 -7.58
N ALA A 181 -15.70 13.44 -8.32
CA ALA A 181 -14.62 12.61 -7.78
C ALA A 181 -13.45 13.48 -7.27
N ALA A 182 -13.05 14.50 -8.05
CA ALA A 182 -12.00 15.45 -7.68
C ALA A 182 -12.31 16.21 -6.38
N ASN A 183 -13.53 16.75 -6.25
CA ASN A 183 -13.99 17.46 -5.06
C ASN A 183 -14.03 16.57 -3.81
N TRP A 184 -14.12 15.27 -3.96
CA TRP A 184 -14.05 14.30 -2.87
C TRP A 184 -12.60 13.89 -2.58
N LEU A 185 -11.83 13.54 -3.61
CA LEU A 185 -10.50 12.94 -3.45
C LEU A 185 -9.45 13.95 -2.95
N PHE A 186 -9.31 15.11 -3.60
CA PHE A 186 -8.20 16.00 -3.30
C PHE A 186 -8.21 16.56 -1.87
N PRO A 187 -9.36 16.98 -1.29
CA PRO A 187 -9.42 17.36 0.13
C PRO A 187 -9.05 16.20 1.05
N LEU A 188 -9.46 14.96 0.72
CA LEU A 188 -9.12 13.77 1.50
C LEU A 188 -7.63 13.46 1.44
N LEU A 189 -7.00 13.50 0.25
CA LEU A 189 -5.56 13.32 0.11
C LEU A 189 -4.80 14.44 0.85
N ARG A 190 -5.20 15.72 0.76
CA ARG A 190 -4.57 16.81 1.54
C ARG A 190 -4.63 16.55 3.05
N GLN A 191 -5.73 15.99 3.53
CA GLN A 191 -5.89 15.67 4.94
C GLN A 191 -5.04 14.48 5.39
N HIS A 192 -4.93 13.43 4.58
CA HIS A 192 -4.39 12.14 5.01
C HIS A 192 -3.00 11.82 4.46
N ALA A 193 -2.65 12.26 3.26
CA ALA A 193 -1.31 12.07 2.72
C ALA A 193 -0.25 13.01 3.34
N GLY A 194 -0.69 14.13 3.92
CA GLY A 194 0.23 15.06 4.58
C GLY A 194 1.27 15.64 3.62
N SER A 195 2.56 15.46 3.96
CA SER A 195 3.68 15.91 3.11
C SER A 195 3.83 15.15 1.80
N HIS A 196 3.14 14.01 1.65
CA HIS A 196 3.16 13.17 0.45
C HIS A 196 1.98 13.44 -0.49
N TYR A 197 1.29 14.60 -0.32
CA TYR A 197 0.14 14.94 -1.15
C TYR A 197 0.48 14.94 -2.64
N ASP A 198 1.60 15.53 -3.03
CA ASP A 198 1.98 15.65 -4.43
C ASP A 198 2.29 14.28 -5.07
N GLU A 199 2.89 13.34 -4.34
CA GLU A 199 3.14 11.97 -4.80
C GLU A 199 1.85 11.23 -5.17
N TRP A 200 0.77 11.47 -4.42
CA TRP A 200 -0.52 10.83 -4.64
C TRP A 200 -1.44 11.58 -5.60
N ALA A 201 -1.35 12.91 -5.63
CA ALA A 201 -2.27 13.76 -6.38
C ALA A 201 -1.78 14.07 -7.80
N SER A 202 -0.45 14.18 -8.01
CA SER A 202 0.15 14.59 -9.30
C SER A 202 -0.04 13.59 -10.44
N VAL A 203 -0.60 12.41 -10.17
CA VAL A 203 -1.04 11.45 -11.21
C VAL A 203 -2.28 11.95 -11.96
N PHE A 204 -2.96 12.99 -11.44
CA PHE A 204 -4.13 13.64 -12.06
C PHE A 204 -3.77 15.04 -12.53
N GLU A 205 -4.11 15.39 -13.77
CA GLU A 205 -3.78 16.71 -14.35
C GLU A 205 -4.51 17.88 -13.68
N ASN A 206 -5.66 17.63 -13.06
CA ASN A 206 -6.48 18.64 -12.40
C ASN A 206 -6.41 18.64 -10.86
N TYR A 207 -5.27 18.23 -10.29
CA TYR A 207 -5.11 18.08 -8.84
C TYR A 207 -4.86 19.41 -8.07
N GLU A 208 -4.63 20.54 -8.76
CA GLU A 208 -4.38 21.86 -8.19
C GLU A 208 -5.61 22.51 -7.55
#